data_41a9dc443a7449fe03df671804b18488
#
_entry.id   41a9dc443a7449fe03df671804b18488
#
_cell.length_a   1.000
_cell.length_b   1.000
_cell.length_c   1.000
_cell.angle_alpha   90.00
_cell.angle_beta   90.00
_cell.angle_gamma   90.00
#
_symmetry.space_group_name_H-M   'P 1'
#
loop_
_entity.id
_entity.type
_entity.pdbx_description
1 polymer ?
#
loop_
_entity_poly.entity_id
_entity_poly.type
_entity_poly.pdbx_seq_one_letter_code
_entity_poly.pdbx_strand_id
1 'polypeptide(L)'
;LQQSFTHLNVSSAYSLRYGTALPEKIVERASFHNFSKIALTDKDTMSGAINFVHNCMINGITPIVGVDFNLGKSRATVLARGKNGWRDLCRLVSSAHQKERGKPVLDISLLWEKMQQGNLVAILGINSEIGQSVLRNRIDLANSFLQNWLNHVDRNDVVIEVTAHPNSHKVTDPKYSLSTASKMATFAKDNRLKAVLTNAVRYLNPEDAIMAELLDSVETKKQMRFEQVTGFRGSAYLKSSADMSQVAYNIGKHLSSPETATLLLKFTQQIAE
;
A
#
# COMPACT_ATOMS: atom_id res chain seq x y z
N LEU A 1 23.14 13.87 2.10
CA LEU A 1 21.79 13.94 2.63
C LEU A 1 21.11 12.61 2.32
N GLN A 2 20.77 11.82 3.35
CA GLN A 2 20.04 10.58 3.18
C GLN A 2 18.63 10.95 2.66
N GLN A 3 18.27 10.45 1.48
CA GLN A 3 17.00 10.78 0.83
C GLN A 3 15.86 10.22 1.71
N SER A 4 14.88 11.07 2.05
CA SER A 4 13.73 10.68 2.88
C SER A 4 12.90 9.62 2.16
N PHE A 5 12.53 8.53 2.85
CA PHE A 5 11.62 7.52 2.30
C PHE A 5 10.19 8.07 2.21
N THR A 6 9.46 7.69 1.16
CA THR A 6 8.05 8.06 0.99
C THR A 6 7.15 6.83 1.12
N HIS A 7 6.28 6.81 2.13
CA HIS A 7 5.27 5.76 2.26
C HIS A 7 4.14 5.99 1.26
N LEU A 8 3.95 5.05 0.33
CA LEU A 8 2.94 5.12 -0.74
C LEU A 8 1.65 4.34 -0.43
N ASN A 9 1.63 3.55 0.66
CA ASN A 9 0.48 2.78 1.09
C ASN A 9 0.29 2.96 2.60
N VAL A 10 -0.62 3.87 2.97
CA VAL A 10 -0.91 4.26 4.36
C VAL A 10 -2.42 4.37 4.54
N SER A 11 -2.96 3.63 5.49
CA SER A 11 -4.37 3.64 5.84
C SER A 11 -4.60 4.36 7.16
N SER A 12 -5.57 5.30 7.17
CA SER A 12 -6.03 5.95 8.39
C SER A 12 -7.23 5.25 9.01
N ALA A 13 -7.72 5.79 10.13
CA ALA A 13 -8.94 5.33 10.79
C ALA A 13 -10.21 5.48 9.92
N TYR A 14 -10.14 6.22 8.80
CA TYR A 14 -11.21 6.26 7.80
C TYR A 14 -11.28 4.96 6.96
N SER A 15 -10.23 4.15 6.96
CA SER A 15 -10.29 2.74 6.54
C SER A 15 -10.94 1.91 7.64
N LEU A 16 -12.27 1.93 7.69
CA LEU A 16 -13.06 1.33 8.76
C LEU A 16 -12.63 -0.11 9.04
N ARG A 17 -12.45 -0.45 10.32
CA ARG A 17 -12.01 -1.76 10.83
C ARG A 17 -10.61 -2.18 10.34
N TYR A 18 -9.78 -1.22 9.88
CA TYR A 18 -8.46 -1.54 9.36
C TYR A 18 -7.38 -0.62 9.89
N GLY A 19 -7.41 0.69 9.59
CA GLY A 19 -6.46 1.66 10.09
C GLY A 19 -6.81 2.14 11.50
N THR A 20 -5.80 2.51 12.29
CA THR A 20 -6.01 2.87 13.71
C THR A 20 -5.79 4.34 14.02
N ALA A 21 -5.09 5.08 13.15
CA ALA A 21 -4.69 6.47 13.40
C ALA A 21 -5.48 7.46 12.54
N LEU A 22 -5.84 8.61 13.11
CA LEU A 22 -6.42 9.71 12.36
C LEU A 22 -5.39 10.35 11.41
N PRO A 23 -5.80 10.96 10.29
CA PRO A 23 -4.89 11.57 9.31
C PRO A 23 -3.91 12.57 9.89
N GLU A 24 -4.35 13.43 10.83
CA GLU A 24 -3.50 14.40 11.51
C GLU A 24 -2.38 13.73 12.31
N LYS A 25 -2.66 12.61 12.97
CA LYS A 25 -1.64 11.85 13.72
C LYS A 25 -0.64 11.15 12.79
N ILE A 26 -1.08 10.73 11.60
CA ILE A 26 -0.19 10.21 10.56
C ILE A 26 0.78 11.31 10.12
N VAL A 27 0.29 12.53 9.89
CA VAL A 27 1.10 13.67 9.47
C VAL A 27 2.05 14.12 10.59
N GLU A 28 1.61 14.20 11.85
CA GLU A 28 2.48 14.47 13.01
C GLU A 28 3.65 13.47 13.07
N ARG A 29 3.36 12.17 12.88
CA ARG A 29 4.39 11.12 12.87
C ARG A 29 5.31 11.24 11.65
N ALA A 30 4.79 11.59 10.48
CA ALA A 30 5.58 11.83 9.28
C ALA A 30 6.54 13.01 9.46
N SER A 31 6.08 14.09 10.10
CA SER A 31 6.91 15.25 10.49
C SER A 31 8.02 14.84 11.46
N PHE A 32 7.69 14.04 12.49
CA PHE A 32 8.67 13.50 13.43
C PHE A 32 9.78 12.69 12.74
N HIS A 33 9.45 11.95 11.68
CA HIS A 33 10.43 11.21 10.86
C HIS A 33 11.10 12.05 9.78
N ASN A 34 10.82 13.36 9.70
CA ASN A 34 11.32 14.28 8.68
C ASN A 34 10.99 13.82 7.24
N PHE A 35 9.79 13.28 7.03
CA PHE A 35 9.34 12.93 5.68
C PHE A 35 8.99 14.18 4.90
N SER A 36 9.51 14.31 3.67
CA SER A 36 9.14 15.39 2.75
C SER A 36 7.83 15.12 2.02
N LYS A 37 7.45 13.86 1.90
CA LYS A 37 6.22 13.40 1.22
C LYS A 37 5.64 12.19 1.94
N ILE A 38 4.32 12.05 1.91
CA ILE A 38 3.62 10.86 2.40
C ILE A 38 2.31 10.68 1.65
N ALA A 39 1.89 9.42 1.42
CA ALA A 39 0.59 9.13 0.85
C ALA A 39 -0.46 8.85 1.93
N LEU A 40 -1.73 9.08 1.59
CA LEU A 40 -2.90 8.50 2.24
C LEU A 40 -3.67 7.70 1.20
N THR A 41 -3.93 6.42 1.51
CA THR A 41 -4.57 5.45 0.59
C THR A 41 -5.62 4.64 1.33
N ASP A 42 -6.62 5.34 1.87
CA ASP A 42 -7.70 4.70 2.62
C ASP A 42 -8.50 3.72 1.76
N LYS A 43 -9.05 2.70 2.40
CA LYS A 43 -9.83 1.65 1.73
C LYS A 43 -11.18 2.19 1.28
N ASP A 44 -11.37 2.20 -0.03
CA ASP A 44 -12.62 2.52 -0.72
C ASP A 44 -13.21 3.90 -0.36
N THR A 45 -12.41 4.83 0.19
CA THR A 45 -12.89 6.16 0.62
C THR A 45 -11.81 7.23 0.46
N MET A 46 -12.25 8.48 0.35
CA MET A 46 -11.44 9.70 0.42
C MET A 46 -11.88 10.62 1.57
N SER A 47 -12.67 10.12 2.52
CA SER A 47 -13.26 10.95 3.58
C SER A 47 -12.21 11.63 4.46
N GLY A 48 -11.04 11.02 4.65
CA GLY A 48 -9.92 11.59 5.40
C GLY A 48 -9.00 12.52 4.58
N ALA A 49 -9.17 12.56 3.26
CA ALA A 49 -8.19 13.17 2.36
C ALA A 49 -8.03 14.68 2.53
N ILE A 50 -9.12 15.42 2.73
CA ILE A 50 -9.08 16.89 2.91
C ILE A 50 -8.33 17.25 4.20
N ASN A 51 -8.66 16.57 5.31
CA ASN A 51 -7.99 16.78 6.59
C ASN A 51 -6.49 16.41 6.49
N PHE A 52 -6.18 15.29 5.82
CA PHE A 52 -4.79 14.87 5.56
C PHE A 52 -4.02 15.93 4.78
N VAL A 53 -4.54 16.41 3.65
CA VAL A 53 -3.89 17.42 2.80
C VAL A 53 -3.67 18.72 3.58
N HIS A 54 -4.67 19.18 4.32
CA HIS A 54 -4.57 20.37 5.13
C HIS A 54 -3.44 20.26 6.17
N ASN A 55 -3.38 19.16 6.92
CA ASN A 55 -2.33 18.92 7.90
C ASN A 55 -0.93 18.79 7.26
N CYS A 56 -0.82 18.14 6.09
CA CYS A 56 0.43 18.09 5.34
C CYS A 56 0.93 19.50 4.97
N MET A 57 0.05 20.36 4.47
CA MET A 57 0.39 21.73 4.10
C MET A 57 0.90 22.54 5.30
N ILE A 58 0.26 22.43 6.46
CA ILE A 58 0.69 23.12 7.70
C ILE A 58 2.09 22.64 8.12
N ASN A 59 2.39 21.37 7.95
CA ASN A 59 3.66 20.77 8.35
C ASN A 59 4.74 20.80 7.25
N GLY A 60 4.50 21.45 6.10
CA GLY A 60 5.45 21.52 4.98
C GLY A 60 5.73 20.18 4.32
N ILE A 61 4.81 19.20 4.42
CA ILE A 61 4.90 17.88 3.82
C ILE A 61 4.06 17.86 2.54
N THR A 62 4.60 17.31 1.45
CA THR A 62 3.84 17.13 0.20
C THR A 62 2.89 15.95 0.32
N PRO A 63 1.56 16.15 0.24
CA PRO A 63 0.60 15.06 0.29
C PRO A 63 0.52 14.32 -1.05
N ILE A 64 0.44 13.00 -0.98
CA ILE A 64 0.07 12.14 -2.10
C ILE A 64 -1.29 11.52 -1.74
N VAL A 65 -2.27 11.64 -2.62
CA VAL A 65 -3.60 11.09 -2.36
C VAL A 65 -3.87 9.91 -3.25
N GLY A 66 -4.38 8.86 -2.65
CA GLY A 66 -4.78 7.64 -3.33
C GLY A 66 -5.93 6.95 -2.62
N VAL A 67 -6.34 5.83 -3.17
CA VAL A 67 -7.39 4.96 -2.62
C VAL A 67 -7.00 3.51 -2.86
N ASP A 68 -7.15 2.65 -1.86
CA ASP A 68 -7.07 1.21 -2.01
C ASP A 68 -8.46 0.67 -2.36
N PHE A 69 -8.71 0.41 -3.66
CA PHE A 69 -10.02 0.00 -4.17
C PHE A 69 -10.26 -1.50 -4.05
N ASN A 70 -11.45 -1.85 -3.59
CA ASN A 70 -12.01 -3.20 -3.70
C ASN A 70 -12.52 -3.42 -5.14
N LEU A 71 -11.96 -4.41 -5.83
CA LEU A 71 -12.33 -4.83 -7.19
C LEU A 71 -13.15 -6.16 -7.16
N GLY A 72 -13.75 -6.48 -6.03
CA GLY A 72 -14.51 -7.71 -5.80
C GLY A 72 -13.64 -8.81 -5.19
N LYS A 73 -12.85 -9.52 -6.00
CA LYS A 73 -11.99 -10.62 -5.52
C LYS A 73 -10.55 -10.17 -5.24
N SER A 74 -10.21 -8.95 -5.54
CA SER A 74 -8.87 -8.38 -5.44
C SER A 74 -8.92 -6.92 -5.03
N ARG A 75 -7.75 -6.32 -4.78
CA ARG A 75 -7.61 -4.91 -4.48
C ARG A 75 -6.49 -4.29 -5.30
N ALA A 76 -6.61 -2.99 -5.58
CA ALA A 76 -5.56 -2.19 -6.19
C ALA A 76 -5.48 -0.83 -5.48
N THR A 77 -4.28 -0.44 -5.08
CA THR A 77 -4.04 0.92 -4.57
C THR A 77 -3.79 1.84 -5.75
N VAL A 78 -4.53 2.94 -5.84
CA VAL A 78 -4.45 3.88 -6.96
C VAL A 78 -4.08 5.25 -6.44
N LEU A 79 -3.00 5.83 -6.96
CA LEU A 79 -2.53 7.17 -6.61
C LEU A 79 -2.93 8.18 -7.68
N ALA A 80 -3.27 9.40 -7.25
CA ALA A 80 -3.59 10.52 -8.13
C ALA A 80 -2.36 11.33 -8.53
N ARG A 81 -2.28 11.71 -9.80
CA ARG A 81 -1.36 12.74 -10.30
C ARG A 81 -2.13 14.05 -10.52
N GLY A 82 -1.83 15.05 -9.70
CA GLY A 82 -2.37 16.39 -9.82
C GLY A 82 -3.91 16.48 -9.71
N LYS A 83 -4.46 17.60 -10.13
CA LYS A 83 -5.90 17.91 -10.00
C LYS A 83 -6.81 16.95 -10.78
N ASN A 84 -6.36 16.51 -11.96
CA ASN A 84 -7.15 15.59 -12.78
C ASN A 84 -7.24 14.20 -12.13
N GLY A 85 -6.13 13.69 -11.59
CA GLY A 85 -6.12 12.44 -10.84
C GLY A 85 -7.01 12.50 -9.59
N TRP A 86 -6.97 13.59 -8.84
CA TRP A 86 -7.90 13.83 -7.73
C TRP A 86 -9.37 13.74 -8.17
N ARG A 87 -9.75 14.45 -9.24
CA ARG A 87 -11.10 14.40 -9.80
C ARG A 87 -11.52 12.99 -10.18
N ASP A 88 -10.60 12.24 -10.81
CA ASP A 88 -10.87 10.89 -11.26
C ASP A 88 -11.01 9.91 -10.08
N LEU A 89 -10.19 10.04 -9.02
CA LEU A 89 -10.38 9.29 -7.77
C LEU A 89 -11.75 9.57 -7.14
N CYS A 90 -12.18 10.83 -7.06
CA CYS A 90 -13.51 11.17 -6.52
C CYS A 90 -14.64 10.46 -7.28
N ARG A 91 -14.56 10.42 -8.63
CA ARG A 91 -15.54 9.73 -9.48
C ARG A 91 -15.51 8.21 -9.27
N LEU A 92 -14.31 7.62 -9.16
CA LEU A 92 -14.14 6.18 -8.92
C LEU A 92 -14.71 5.79 -7.55
N VAL A 93 -14.42 6.55 -6.49
CA VAL A 93 -14.98 6.31 -5.15
C VAL A 93 -16.50 6.42 -5.18
N SER A 94 -17.06 7.47 -5.79
CA SER A 94 -18.51 7.62 -5.92
C SER A 94 -19.15 6.44 -6.64
N SER A 95 -18.54 5.97 -7.74
CA SER A 95 -19.03 4.80 -8.49
C SER A 95 -18.95 3.51 -7.67
N ALA A 96 -17.87 3.29 -6.91
CA ALA A 96 -17.69 2.10 -6.07
C ALA A 96 -18.80 1.96 -5.02
N HIS A 97 -19.34 3.09 -4.52
CA HIS A 97 -20.40 3.12 -3.49
C HIS A 97 -21.83 3.07 -4.03
N GLN A 98 -22.04 3.08 -5.37
CA GLN A 98 -23.39 3.12 -5.94
C GLN A 98 -24.14 1.79 -5.89
N LYS A 99 -23.44 0.65 -5.99
CA LYS A 99 -24.08 -0.67 -6.17
C LYS A 99 -24.73 -1.21 -4.89
N GLU A 100 -24.01 -1.17 -3.78
CA GLU A 100 -24.50 -1.71 -2.50
C GLU A 100 -24.03 -0.85 -1.32
N ARG A 101 -24.97 -0.39 -0.50
CA ARG A 101 -24.64 0.43 0.67
C ARG A 101 -23.75 -0.32 1.65
N GLY A 102 -22.59 0.26 1.98
CA GLY A 102 -21.64 -0.29 2.94
C GLY A 102 -20.75 -1.41 2.41
N LYS A 103 -20.85 -1.77 1.13
CA LYS A 103 -19.98 -2.73 0.45
C LYS A 103 -19.46 -2.17 -0.87
N PRO A 104 -18.58 -1.19 -0.82
CA PRO A 104 -18.04 -0.58 -2.03
C PRO A 104 -17.28 -1.62 -2.87
N VAL A 105 -17.58 -1.65 -4.15
CA VAL A 105 -16.88 -2.46 -5.16
C VAL A 105 -16.76 -1.63 -6.43
N LEU A 106 -15.53 -1.36 -6.85
CA LEU A 106 -15.26 -0.67 -8.10
C LEU A 106 -15.23 -1.66 -9.26
N ASP A 107 -15.86 -1.27 -10.37
CA ASP A 107 -15.72 -1.98 -11.64
C ASP A 107 -14.32 -1.71 -12.22
N ILE A 108 -13.57 -2.76 -12.47
CA ILE A 108 -12.20 -2.67 -12.99
C ILE A 108 -12.16 -2.00 -14.37
N SER A 109 -13.21 -2.17 -15.19
CA SER A 109 -13.29 -1.56 -16.52
C SER A 109 -13.35 -0.03 -16.42
N LEU A 110 -14.08 0.50 -15.43
CA LEU A 110 -14.12 1.94 -15.17
C LEU A 110 -12.78 2.47 -14.66
N LEU A 111 -12.09 1.68 -13.81
CA LEU A 111 -10.74 2.04 -13.37
C LEU A 111 -9.79 2.16 -14.56
N TRP A 112 -9.75 1.17 -15.44
CA TRP A 112 -8.92 1.20 -16.64
C TRP A 112 -9.25 2.37 -17.57
N GLU A 113 -10.54 2.67 -17.79
CA GLU A 113 -10.97 3.84 -18.56
C GLU A 113 -10.37 5.15 -18.01
N LYS A 114 -10.39 5.35 -16.69
CA LYS A 114 -9.82 6.55 -16.07
C LYS A 114 -8.29 6.56 -16.11
N MET A 115 -7.65 5.40 -16.00
CA MET A 115 -6.19 5.29 -16.08
C MET A 115 -5.63 5.60 -17.47
N GLN A 116 -6.38 5.36 -18.55
CA GLN A 116 -5.97 5.72 -19.91
C GLN A 116 -5.66 7.20 -20.08
N GLN A 117 -6.14 8.06 -19.19
CA GLN A 117 -5.84 9.49 -19.20
C GLN A 117 -4.45 9.85 -18.63
N GLY A 118 -3.70 8.89 -18.08
CA GLY A 118 -2.36 9.08 -17.52
C GLY A 118 -2.30 9.83 -16.18
N ASN A 119 -3.45 10.10 -15.56
CA ASN A 119 -3.54 10.87 -14.31
C ASN A 119 -3.53 9.99 -13.04
N LEU A 120 -3.44 8.68 -13.19
CA LEU A 120 -3.50 7.71 -12.11
C LEU A 120 -2.37 6.69 -12.24
N VAL A 121 -1.90 6.18 -11.09
CA VAL A 121 -0.93 5.06 -11.01
C VAL A 121 -1.52 3.96 -10.17
N ALA A 122 -1.54 2.73 -10.68
CA ALA A 122 -1.96 1.55 -9.93
C ALA A 122 -0.75 0.85 -9.30
N ILE A 123 -0.85 0.61 -8.01
CA ILE A 123 0.10 -0.18 -7.21
C ILE A 123 -0.55 -1.53 -6.94
N LEU A 124 0.00 -2.59 -7.55
CA LEU A 124 -0.55 -3.94 -7.50
C LEU A 124 0.26 -4.79 -6.50
N GLY A 125 -0.29 -4.92 -5.30
CA GLY A 125 0.32 -5.64 -4.19
C GLY A 125 -0.17 -7.07 -4.03
N ILE A 126 0.12 -7.65 -2.88
CA ILE A 126 -0.21 -9.04 -2.53
C ILE A 126 -1.72 -9.33 -2.53
N ASN A 127 -2.56 -8.30 -2.34
CA ASN A 127 -4.02 -8.43 -2.38
C ASN A 127 -4.60 -8.25 -3.80
N SER A 128 -3.79 -7.93 -4.81
CA SER A 128 -4.19 -7.94 -6.22
C SER A 128 -4.29 -9.36 -6.76
N GLU A 129 -4.93 -9.55 -7.91
CA GLU A 129 -4.99 -10.85 -8.61
C GLU A 129 -3.60 -11.37 -8.93
N ILE A 130 -2.70 -10.47 -9.34
CA ILE A 130 -1.29 -10.76 -9.62
C ILE A 130 -0.60 -11.26 -8.35
N GLY A 131 -0.67 -10.49 -7.26
CA GLY A 131 -0.02 -10.84 -6.01
C GLY A 131 -0.53 -12.15 -5.40
N GLN A 132 -1.84 -12.37 -5.42
CA GLN A 132 -2.44 -13.63 -4.98
C GLN A 132 -1.96 -14.83 -5.83
N SER A 133 -1.76 -14.64 -7.12
CA SER A 133 -1.24 -15.67 -8.02
C SER A 133 0.24 -15.97 -7.77
N VAL A 134 1.06 -14.93 -7.58
CA VAL A 134 2.48 -15.05 -7.21
C VAL A 134 2.63 -15.76 -5.85
N LEU A 135 1.81 -15.42 -4.84
CA LEU A 135 1.82 -16.09 -3.54
C LEU A 135 1.57 -17.60 -3.67
N ARG A 136 0.69 -17.99 -4.57
CA ARG A 136 0.34 -19.39 -4.84
C ARG A 136 1.27 -20.07 -5.85
N ASN A 137 2.39 -19.46 -6.23
CA ASN A 137 3.33 -19.91 -7.28
C ASN A 137 2.66 -20.15 -8.66
N ARG A 138 1.58 -19.44 -8.96
CA ARG A 138 0.85 -19.50 -10.23
C ARG A 138 1.33 -18.38 -11.17
N ILE A 139 2.59 -18.43 -11.61
CA ILE A 139 3.24 -17.35 -12.37
C ILE A 139 2.56 -17.14 -13.73
N ASP A 140 2.15 -18.21 -14.42
CA ASP A 140 1.42 -18.10 -15.70
C ASP A 140 0.12 -17.31 -15.53
N LEU A 141 -0.62 -17.58 -14.44
CA LEU A 141 -1.84 -16.88 -14.14
C LEU A 141 -1.56 -15.41 -13.76
N ALA A 142 -0.49 -15.15 -13.01
CA ALA A 142 -0.06 -13.79 -12.69
C ALA A 142 0.29 -12.99 -13.97
N ASN A 143 0.99 -13.62 -14.91
CA ASN A 143 1.31 -13.03 -16.21
C ASN A 143 0.04 -12.76 -17.04
N SER A 144 -0.93 -13.67 -17.04
CA SER A 144 -2.21 -13.46 -17.70
C SER A 144 -2.98 -12.26 -17.17
N PHE A 145 -3.05 -12.11 -15.83
CA PHE A 145 -3.64 -10.92 -15.20
C PHE A 145 -2.86 -9.65 -15.55
N LEU A 146 -1.53 -9.70 -15.53
CA LEU A 146 -0.71 -8.56 -15.92
C LEU A 146 -0.97 -8.15 -17.38
N GLN A 147 -1.03 -9.10 -18.31
CA GLN A 147 -1.34 -8.78 -19.71
C GLN A 147 -2.72 -8.13 -19.84
N ASN A 148 -3.71 -8.58 -19.08
CA ASN A 148 -5.02 -7.95 -19.07
C ASN A 148 -4.96 -6.47 -18.61
N TRP A 149 -4.16 -6.16 -17.58
CA TRP A 149 -3.91 -4.76 -17.18
C TRP A 149 -3.22 -3.98 -18.31
N LEU A 150 -2.16 -4.51 -18.91
CA LEU A 150 -1.34 -3.84 -19.93
C LEU A 150 -2.06 -3.68 -21.28
N ASN A 151 -3.12 -4.42 -21.52
CA ASN A 151 -4.01 -4.21 -22.68
C ASN A 151 -4.85 -2.94 -22.55
N HIS A 152 -5.04 -2.42 -21.34
CA HIS A 152 -5.91 -1.29 -21.06
C HIS A 152 -5.18 -0.07 -20.48
N VAL A 153 -4.02 -0.26 -19.87
CA VAL A 153 -3.31 0.78 -19.11
C VAL A 153 -1.84 0.83 -19.56
N ASP A 154 -1.28 2.05 -19.62
CA ASP A 154 0.14 2.21 -19.92
C ASP A 154 1.01 1.51 -18.87
N ARG A 155 2.06 0.85 -19.34
CA ARG A 155 3.02 0.11 -18.48
C ARG A 155 3.63 0.98 -17.38
N ASN A 156 3.85 2.26 -17.66
CA ASN A 156 4.45 3.20 -16.70
C ASN A 156 3.50 3.58 -15.57
N ASP A 157 2.21 3.33 -15.74
CA ASP A 157 1.16 3.61 -14.76
C ASP A 157 0.77 2.37 -13.92
N VAL A 158 1.46 1.25 -14.14
CA VAL A 158 1.32 0.01 -13.36
C VAL A 158 2.64 -0.31 -12.67
N VAL A 159 2.62 -0.42 -11.35
CA VAL A 159 3.78 -0.80 -10.54
C VAL A 159 3.46 -1.97 -9.62
N ILE A 160 4.45 -2.77 -9.31
CA ILE A 160 4.30 -3.91 -8.39
C ILE A 160 4.70 -3.48 -6.98
N GLU A 161 3.81 -3.70 -6.01
CA GLU A 161 4.10 -3.47 -4.61
C GLU A 161 4.90 -4.62 -4.01
N VAL A 162 5.96 -4.26 -3.31
CA VAL A 162 6.78 -5.18 -2.53
C VAL A 162 6.70 -4.77 -1.07
N THR A 163 6.21 -5.67 -0.21
CA THR A 163 6.05 -5.43 1.23
C THR A 163 6.62 -6.60 2.01
N ALA A 164 7.41 -6.33 3.05
CA ALA A 164 7.90 -7.36 3.97
C ALA A 164 7.82 -6.89 5.43
N HIS A 165 7.40 -7.81 6.31
CA HIS A 165 7.32 -7.61 7.76
C HIS A 165 8.23 -8.62 8.49
N PRO A 166 9.58 -8.48 8.38
CA PRO A 166 10.51 -9.51 8.83
C PRO A 166 10.56 -9.69 10.36
N ASN A 167 10.11 -8.70 11.14
CA ASN A 167 10.23 -8.67 12.60
C ASN A 167 8.87 -8.76 13.32
N SER A 168 7.87 -9.39 12.71
CA SER A 168 6.60 -9.65 13.39
C SER A 168 6.78 -10.76 14.43
N HIS A 169 6.40 -10.52 15.70
CA HIS A 169 6.45 -11.52 16.78
C HIS A 169 5.40 -12.63 16.64
N LYS A 170 4.43 -12.49 15.79
CA LYS A 170 3.56 -13.59 15.34
C LYS A 170 4.23 -14.38 14.22
N VAL A 171 3.81 -15.62 14.07
CA VAL A 171 4.04 -16.40 12.84
C VAL A 171 3.77 -15.47 11.67
N THR A 172 4.81 -15.10 10.96
CA THR A 172 4.77 -14.09 9.90
C THR A 172 3.66 -14.49 8.93
N ASP A 173 2.67 -13.63 8.74
CA ASP A 173 1.67 -13.85 7.70
C ASP A 173 2.44 -14.14 6.39
N PRO A 174 2.25 -15.30 5.76
CA PRO A 174 2.96 -15.66 4.53
C PRO A 174 2.91 -14.58 3.46
N LYS A 175 1.85 -13.75 3.47
CA LYS A 175 1.68 -12.61 2.57
C LYS A 175 2.79 -11.56 2.68
N TYR A 176 3.32 -11.36 3.89
CA TYR A 176 4.33 -10.33 4.18
C TYR A 176 5.69 -10.92 4.55
N SER A 177 5.94 -12.19 4.20
CA SER A 177 7.24 -12.82 4.37
C SER A 177 8.29 -12.27 3.41
N LEU A 178 9.58 -12.37 3.77
CA LEU A 178 10.69 -12.05 2.86
C LEU A 178 10.63 -12.86 1.57
N SER A 179 10.22 -14.13 1.65
CA SER A 179 10.05 -15.01 0.48
C SER A 179 8.99 -14.45 -0.48
N THR A 180 7.83 -14.02 0.02
CA THR A 180 6.78 -13.43 -0.82
C THR A 180 7.21 -12.09 -1.40
N ALA A 181 7.85 -11.22 -0.61
CA ALA A 181 8.40 -9.96 -1.09
C ALA A 181 9.41 -10.18 -2.23
N SER A 182 10.29 -11.18 -2.06
CA SER A 182 11.27 -11.56 -3.08
C SER A 182 10.61 -12.05 -4.37
N LYS A 183 9.57 -12.88 -4.27
CA LYS A 183 8.81 -13.34 -5.45
C LYS A 183 8.15 -12.18 -6.19
N MET A 184 7.56 -11.22 -5.46
CA MET A 184 6.96 -10.02 -6.06
C MET A 184 8.01 -9.15 -6.77
N ALA A 185 9.18 -8.94 -6.15
CA ALA A 185 10.28 -8.19 -6.76
C ALA A 185 10.83 -8.90 -8.02
N THR A 186 10.98 -10.22 -7.98
CA THR A 186 11.39 -11.03 -9.14
C THR A 186 10.35 -10.95 -10.25
N PHE A 187 9.07 -11.12 -9.93
CA PHE A 187 7.98 -10.98 -10.90
C PHE A 187 8.00 -9.61 -11.61
N ALA A 188 8.20 -8.52 -10.85
CA ALA A 188 8.30 -7.18 -11.43
C ALA A 188 9.50 -7.07 -12.39
N LYS A 189 10.68 -7.58 -11.98
CA LYS A 189 11.89 -7.58 -12.79
C LYS A 189 11.71 -8.36 -14.10
N ASP A 190 11.19 -9.58 -14.02
CA ASP A 190 10.98 -10.47 -15.18
C ASP A 190 10.01 -9.88 -16.19
N ASN A 191 9.03 -9.11 -15.70
CA ASN A 191 8.05 -8.41 -16.52
C ASN A 191 8.43 -6.95 -16.87
N ARG A 192 9.65 -6.50 -16.53
CA ARG A 192 10.15 -5.13 -16.80
C ARG A 192 9.23 -4.05 -16.26
N LEU A 193 8.67 -4.27 -15.05
CA LEU A 193 7.87 -3.30 -14.31
C LEU A 193 8.69 -2.69 -13.17
N LYS A 194 8.33 -1.48 -12.78
CA LYS A 194 8.86 -0.89 -11.55
C LYS A 194 8.29 -1.62 -10.34
N ALA A 195 9.15 -1.94 -9.37
CA ALA A 195 8.75 -2.44 -8.07
C ALA A 195 8.91 -1.33 -7.03
N VAL A 196 7.86 -1.04 -6.27
CA VAL A 196 7.89 -0.05 -5.18
C VAL A 196 7.87 -0.74 -3.83
N LEU A 197 8.69 -0.24 -2.90
CA LEU A 197 8.68 -0.72 -1.53
C LEU A 197 7.60 0.01 -0.73
N THR A 198 6.75 -0.73 -0.05
CA THR A 198 5.80 -0.17 0.92
C THR A 198 5.87 -0.92 2.25
N ASN A 199 5.19 -0.40 3.26
CA ASN A 199 4.99 -1.10 4.52
C ASN A 199 3.53 -1.44 4.80
N ALA A 200 2.60 -1.14 3.89
CA ALA A 200 1.16 -1.32 4.08
C ALA A 200 0.73 -0.82 5.48
N VAL A 201 1.00 0.47 5.74
CA VAL A 201 0.89 1.07 7.08
C VAL A 201 -0.55 1.07 7.56
N ARG A 202 -0.77 0.58 8.80
CA ARG A 202 -2.09 0.51 9.47
C ARG A 202 -2.11 1.27 10.80
N TYR A 203 -0.93 1.50 11.39
CA TYR A 203 -0.77 2.13 12.71
C TYR A 203 0.55 2.89 12.79
N LEU A 204 0.74 3.68 13.88
CA LEU A 204 1.88 4.58 13.99
C LEU A 204 3.09 3.96 14.67
N ASN A 205 2.88 3.15 15.70
CA ASN A 205 3.95 2.54 16.49
C ASN A 205 3.82 1.01 16.50
N PRO A 206 4.89 0.25 16.73
CA PRO A 206 4.82 -1.22 16.83
C PRO A 206 3.79 -1.72 17.84
N GLU A 207 3.62 -1.00 18.95
CA GLU A 207 2.71 -1.34 20.06
C GLU A 207 1.23 -1.19 19.67
N ASP A 208 0.91 -0.31 18.72
CA ASP A 208 -0.46 -0.07 18.24
C ASP A 208 -1.01 -1.25 17.43
N ALA A 209 -0.17 -2.24 17.13
CA ALA A 209 -0.56 -3.46 16.43
C ALA A 209 -1.69 -4.22 17.13
N ILE A 210 -1.78 -4.10 18.46
CA ILE A 210 -2.86 -4.68 19.26
C ILE A 210 -4.24 -4.15 18.82
N MET A 211 -4.33 -2.86 18.51
CA MET A 211 -5.57 -2.24 18.04
C MET A 211 -5.96 -2.78 16.66
N ALA A 212 -4.99 -2.97 15.78
CA ALA A 212 -5.23 -3.55 14.47
C ALA A 212 -5.71 -5.02 14.57
N GLU A 213 -5.12 -5.82 15.48
CA GLU A 213 -5.57 -7.18 15.76
C GLU A 213 -7.00 -7.23 16.33
N LEU A 214 -7.33 -6.28 17.21
CA LEU A 214 -8.70 -6.17 17.72
C LEU A 214 -9.70 -5.89 16.58
N LEU A 215 -9.36 -4.95 15.68
CA LEU A 215 -10.18 -4.66 14.51
C LEU A 215 -10.35 -5.89 13.59
N ASP A 216 -9.26 -6.62 13.33
CA ASP A 216 -9.28 -7.85 12.53
C ASP A 216 -10.14 -8.95 13.21
N SER A 217 -10.13 -9.06 14.55
CA SER A 217 -10.94 -10.01 15.29
C SER A 217 -12.43 -9.70 15.17
N VAL A 218 -12.81 -8.43 15.19
CA VAL A 218 -14.19 -7.99 14.99
C VAL A 218 -14.67 -8.32 13.57
N GLU A 219 -13.82 -8.10 12.56
CA GLU A 219 -14.17 -8.41 11.17
C GLU A 219 -14.31 -9.91 10.92
N THR A 220 -13.38 -10.71 11.47
CA THR A 220 -13.36 -12.16 11.25
C THR A 220 -14.21 -12.94 12.24
N LYS A 221 -14.83 -12.29 13.24
CA LYS A 221 -15.57 -12.90 14.36
C LYS A 221 -14.76 -13.96 15.14
N LYS A 222 -13.44 -13.81 15.18
CA LYS A 222 -12.54 -14.68 15.94
C LYS A 222 -12.35 -14.11 17.36
N GLN A 223 -12.43 -14.96 18.38
CA GLN A 223 -12.13 -14.56 19.75
C GLN A 223 -10.64 -14.28 19.91
N MET A 224 -10.29 -13.09 20.40
CA MET A 224 -8.94 -12.80 20.89
C MET A 224 -8.77 -13.40 22.30
N ARG A 225 -7.67 -14.12 22.54
CA ARG A 225 -7.28 -14.53 23.89
C ARG A 225 -6.35 -13.47 24.49
N PHE A 226 -6.75 -12.89 25.61
CA PHE A 226 -6.05 -11.80 26.31
C PHE A 226 -4.59 -12.15 26.67
N GLU A 227 -4.29 -13.42 26.93
CA GLU A 227 -2.95 -13.93 27.26
C GLU A 227 -1.93 -13.77 26.12
N GLN A 228 -2.40 -13.53 24.88
CA GLN A 228 -1.57 -13.33 23.70
C GLN A 228 -1.22 -11.87 23.45
N VAL A 229 -1.65 -10.96 24.31
CA VAL A 229 -1.68 -9.51 24.05
C VAL A 229 -0.49 -8.78 24.67
N THR A 230 0.11 -9.29 25.75
CA THR A 230 1.24 -8.66 26.43
C THR A 230 2.52 -8.75 25.59
N GLY A 231 3.11 -7.60 25.26
CA GLY A 231 4.36 -7.51 24.49
C GLY A 231 4.20 -7.68 22.97
N PHE A 232 2.97 -7.66 22.47
CA PHE A 232 2.71 -7.76 21.03
C PHE A 232 3.24 -6.52 20.27
N ARG A 233 4.12 -6.74 19.30
CA ARG A 233 4.65 -5.72 18.41
C ARG A 233 4.45 -6.14 16.96
N GLY A 234 3.78 -5.28 16.19
CA GLY A 234 3.57 -5.54 14.78
C GLY A 234 4.54 -4.79 13.88
N SER A 235 4.52 -5.10 12.62
CA SER A 235 5.46 -4.54 11.64
C SER A 235 4.81 -3.57 10.63
N ALA A 236 3.47 -3.44 10.63
CA ALA A 236 2.74 -2.53 9.73
C ALA A 236 2.64 -1.09 10.28
N TYR A 237 3.64 -0.64 11.06
CA TYR A 237 3.69 0.72 11.58
C TYR A 237 4.36 1.70 10.59
N LEU A 238 4.21 3.00 10.85
CA LEU A 238 4.85 4.04 10.05
C LEU A 238 6.36 4.08 10.36
N LYS A 239 7.13 3.27 9.64
CA LYS A 239 8.58 3.08 9.80
C LYS A 239 9.37 4.33 9.39
N SER A 240 10.49 4.57 10.06
CA SER A 240 11.47 5.58 9.64
C SER A 240 12.12 5.24 8.29
N SER A 241 12.79 6.21 7.66
CA SER A 241 13.59 5.97 6.44
C SER A 241 14.68 4.93 6.65
N ALA A 242 15.30 4.91 7.83
CA ALA A 242 16.32 3.92 8.20
C ALA A 242 15.71 2.51 8.27
N ASP A 243 14.57 2.36 8.93
CA ASP A 243 13.87 1.06 9.04
C ASP A 243 13.46 0.55 7.65
N MET A 244 12.94 1.42 6.78
CA MET A 244 12.56 1.02 5.42
C MET A 244 13.77 0.66 4.56
N SER A 245 14.90 1.34 4.73
CA SER A 245 16.17 0.96 4.10
C SER A 245 16.64 -0.42 4.56
N GLN A 246 16.46 -0.75 5.85
CA GLN A 246 16.78 -2.07 6.39
C GLN A 246 15.85 -3.15 5.81
N VAL A 247 14.55 -2.85 5.62
CA VAL A 247 13.61 -3.77 4.96
C VAL A 247 14.04 -4.02 3.52
N ALA A 248 14.40 -2.97 2.75
CA ALA A 248 14.91 -3.11 1.40
C ALA A 248 16.18 -3.99 1.35
N TYR A 249 17.13 -3.72 2.25
CA TYR A 249 18.35 -4.52 2.37
C TYR A 249 18.06 -5.99 2.64
N ASN A 250 17.15 -6.30 3.57
CA ASN A 250 16.77 -7.68 3.88
C ASN A 250 16.17 -8.40 2.68
N ILE A 251 15.35 -7.72 1.86
CA ILE A 251 14.79 -8.27 0.62
C ILE A 251 15.91 -8.53 -0.39
N GLY A 252 16.80 -7.55 -0.61
CA GLY A 252 17.95 -7.70 -1.51
C GLY A 252 18.90 -8.83 -1.10
N LYS A 253 19.17 -8.96 0.20
CA LYS A 253 19.96 -10.06 0.77
C LYS A 253 19.30 -11.43 0.53
N HIS A 254 17.99 -11.52 0.74
CA HIS A 254 17.23 -12.76 0.51
C HIS A 254 17.27 -13.19 -0.96
N LEU A 255 17.30 -12.24 -1.88
CA LEU A 255 17.45 -12.47 -3.33
C LEU A 255 18.90 -12.66 -3.79
N SER A 256 19.89 -12.53 -2.91
CA SER A 256 21.31 -12.43 -3.27
C SER A 256 21.56 -11.34 -4.34
N SER A 257 20.78 -10.26 -4.30
CA SER A 257 20.81 -9.15 -5.26
C SER A 257 20.75 -7.79 -4.53
N PRO A 258 21.88 -7.25 -4.08
CA PRO A 258 21.91 -5.93 -3.41
C PRO A 258 21.33 -4.80 -4.26
N GLU A 259 21.44 -4.89 -5.58
CA GLU A 259 20.86 -3.94 -6.52
C GLU A 259 19.33 -3.83 -6.37
N THR A 260 18.66 -4.93 -6.05
CA THR A 260 17.20 -4.92 -5.83
C THR A 260 16.81 -3.95 -4.70
N ALA A 261 17.57 -3.89 -3.61
CA ALA A 261 17.30 -2.95 -2.51
C ALA A 261 17.36 -1.49 -3.00
N THR A 262 18.39 -1.15 -3.77
CA THR A 262 18.58 0.19 -4.35
C THR A 262 17.45 0.54 -5.32
N LEU A 263 17.06 -0.40 -6.18
CA LEU A 263 16.00 -0.19 -7.16
C LEU A 263 14.63 -0.01 -6.49
N LEU A 264 14.31 -0.78 -5.45
CA LEU A 264 13.09 -0.64 -4.69
C LEU A 264 12.95 0.76 -4.11
N LEU A 265 13.99 1.27 -3.44
CA LEU A 265 14.00 2.62 -2.87
C LEU A 265 13.90 3.70 -3.96
N LYS A 266 14.67 3.55 -5.05
CA LYS A 266 14.67 4.47 -6.18
C LYS A 266 13.29 4.55 -6.86
N PHE A 267 12.68 3.43 -7.17
CA PHE A 267 11.38 3.42 -7.85
C PHE A 267 10.26 3.93 -6.94
N THR A 268 10.32 3.65 -5.62
CA THR A 268 9.38 4.22 -4.66
C THR A 268 9.44 5.74 -4.68
N GLN A 269 10.64 6.32 -4.72
CA GLN A 269 10.81 7.77 -4.79
C GLN A 269 10.33 8.34 -6.13
N GLN A 270 10.60 7.67 -7.25
CA GLN A 270 10.13 8.10 -8.58
C GLN A 270 8.61 8.11 -8.72
N ILE A 271 7.91 7.18 -8.06
CA ILE A 271 6.44 7.18 -8.06
C ILE A 271 5.88 8.26 -7.14
N ALA A 272 6.64 8.70 -6.15
CA ALA A 272 6.29 9.80 -5.24
C ALA A 272 6.50 11.20 -5.84
N GLU A 273 7.15 11.33 -6.98
CA GLU A 273 7.38 12.59 -7.72
C GLU A 273 6.18 12.97 -8.60
#